data_4fc5267521da32f449a5e2441b7fa1b5
#
_entry.id   4fc5267521da32f449a5e2441b7fa1b5
#
_cell.length_a   1.000
_cell.length_b   1.000
_cell.length_c   1.000
_cell.angle_alpha   90.00
_cell.angle_beta   90.00
_cell.angle_gamma   90.00
#
_symmetry.space_group_name_H-M   'P 1'
#
loop_
_entity.id
_entity.type
_entity.pdbx_description
1 polymer ?
#
loop_
_entity_poly.entity_id
_entity_poly.type
_entity_poly.pdbx_seq_one_letter_code
_entity_poly.pdbx_strand_id
1 'polypeptide(L)'
;GHQAGDSVLLECGQRMRGSVRTYDATGRYGGDEFLSVFPGCKVDEAVMLGERLRREIARQHVTLGLAPIWVTASAGIASSDLFPEVPAEQLIALADQALYRAKRGGRNRLEIAESPQLAPSDL
;
A
#
# COMPACT_ATOMS: atom_id res chain seq x y z
N GLY A 1 -12.65 20.19 0.54
CA GLY A 1 -11.76 20.86 -0.40
C GLY A 1 -10.38 20.23 -0.43
N HIS A 2 -9.53 20.73 -1.29
CA HIS A 2 -8.16 20.21 -1.44
C HIS A 2 -7.36 20.29 -0.15
N GLN A 3 -7.53 21.36 0.63
CA GLN A 3 -6.79 21.52 1.89
C GLN A 3 -7.19 20.46 2.91
N ALA A 4 -8.47 20.14 2.99
CA ALA A 4 -8.96 19.11 3.89
C ALA A 4 -8.41 17.73 3.49
N GLY A 5 -8.46 17.40 2.20
CA GLY A 5 -7.91 16.15 1.68
C GLY A 5 -6.41 16.04 1.91
N ASP A 6 -5.69 17.14 1.69
CA ASP A 6 -4.24 17.16 1.91
C ASP A 6 -3.89 16.97 3.38
N SER A 7 -4.67 17.51 4.31
CA SER A 7 -4.45 17.34 5.74
C SER A 7 -4.64 15.88 6.15
N VAL A 8 -5.66 15.21 5.62
CA VAL A 8 -5.90 13.79 5.85
C VAL A 8 -4.74 12.96 5.32
N LEU A 9 -4.28 13.25 4.09
CA LEU A 9 -3.19 12.51 3.47
C LEU A 9 -1.86 12.73 4.21
N LEU A 10 -1.62 13.94 4.71
CA LEU A 10 -0.45 14.22 5.53
C LEU A 10 -0.44 13.36 6.79
N GLU A 11 -1.56 13.28 7.48
CA GLU A 11 -1.70 12.45 8.68
C GLU A 11 -1.50 10.96 8.36
N CYS A 12 -2.08 10.48 7.26
CA CYS A 12 -1.87 9.11 6.81
C CYS A 12 -0.39 8.82 6.56
N GLY A 13 0.29 9.73 5.88
CA GLY A 13 1.72 9.59 5.62
C GLY A 13 2.56 9.53 6.90
N GLN A 14 2.21 10.32 7.89
CA GLN A 14 2.88 10.32 9.19
C GLN A 14 2.68 9.00 9.92
N ARG A 15 1.46 8.47 9.91
CA ARG A 15 1.15 7.16 10.50
C ARG A 15 1.93 6.04 9.82
N MET A 16 2.02 6.09 8.49
CA MET A 16 2.75 5.10 7.72
C MET A 16 4.24 5.13 8.06
N ARG A 17 4.83 6.32 8.08
CA ARG A 17 6.27 6.47 8.38
C ARG A 17 6.60 6.03 9.80
N GLY A 18 5.68 6.19 10.74
CA GLY A 18 5.86 5.73 12.11
C GLY A 18 5.74 4.22 12.28
N SER A 19 5.28 3.50 11.26
CA SER A 19 5.00 2.07 11.32
C SER A 19 5.97 1.21 10.53
N VAL A 20 6.92 1.83 9.80
CA VAL A 20 7.89 1.11 8.97
C VAL A 20 9.27 1.16 9.61
N ARG A 21 10.17 0.30 9.10
CA ARG A 21 11.56 0.23 9.57
C ARG A 21 12.33 1.47 9.11
N THR A 22 13.44 1.79 9.81
CA THR A 22 14.23 2.99 9.48
C THR A 22 14.76 3.02 8.06
N TYR A 23 15.02 1.87 7.47
CA TYR A 23 15.53 1.79 6.10
C TYR A 23 14.44 1.55 5.05
N ASP A 24 13.20 1.46 5.47
CA ASP A 24 12.07 1.43 4.54
C ASP A 24 11.77 2.84 4.07
N ALA A 25 11.28 2.95 2.84
CA ALA A 25 10.90 4.22 2.27
C ALA A 25 9.38 4.26 2.07
N THR A 26 8.78 5.37 2.39
CA THR A 26 7.36 5.61 2.14
C THR A 26 7.19 7.06 1.74
N GLY A 27 6.40 7.30 0.70
CA GLY A 27 6.17 8.64 0.23
C GLY A 27 4.90 8.73 -0.62
N ARG A 28 4.41 9.95 -0.75
CA ARG A 28 3.24 10.22 -1.59
C ARG A 28 3.65 10.08 -3.05
N TYR A 29 2.93 9.24 -3.79
CA TYR A 29 3.26 8.89 -5.16
C TYR A 29 2.35 9.57 -6.18
N GLY A 30 1.10 9.72 -5.86
CA GLY A 30 0.10 10.37 -6.69
C GLY A 30 -0.86 11.14 -5.83
N GLY A 31 -2.04 11.50 -6.34
CA GLY A 31 -3.03 12.30 -5.62
C GLY A 31 -3.32 11.78 -4.21
N ASP A 32 -3.88 10.59 -4.13
CA ASP A 32 -4.22 9.92 -2.87
C ASP A 32 -3.50 8.58 -2.73
N GLU A 33 -2.37 8.42 -3.41
CA GLU A 33 -1.61 7.18 -3.40
C GLU A 33 -0.24 7.37 -2.76
N PHE A 34 0.20 6.33 -2.05
CA PHE A 34 1.52 6.24 -1.44
C PHE A 34 2.27 5.06 -2.05
N LEU A 35 3.57 5.19 -2.12
CA LEU A 35 4.46 4.09 -2.50
C LEU A 35 5.35 3.79 -1.32
N SER A 36 5.42 2.52 -0.93
CA SER A 36 6.33 2.04 0.10
C SER A 36 7.28 1.02 -0.49
N VAL A 37 8.54 1.11 -0.11
CA VAL A 37 9.57 0.17 -0.55
C VAL A 37 10.20 -0.45 0.69
N PHE A 38 10.19 -1.78 0.73
CA PHE A 38 10.70 -2.56 1.86
C PHE A 38 11.92 -3.37 1.42
N PRO A 39 13.14 -2.80 1.48
CA PRO A 39 14.33 -3.53 1.04
C PRO A 39 14.55 -4.81 1.86
N GLY A 40 14.96 -5.86 1.19
CA GLY A 40 15.29 -7.12 1.83
C GLY A 40 14.11 -7.95 2.30
N CYS A 41 12.87 -7.54 2.00
CA CYS A 41 11.68 -8.30 2.36
C CYS A 41 11.29 -9.29 1.28
N LYS A 42 10.99 -10.51 1.70
CA LYS A 42 10.24 -11.45 0.87
C LYS A 42 8.75 -11.11 0.95
N VAL A 43 7.96 -11.76 0.11
CA VAL A 43 6.53 -11.43 -0.01
C VAL A 43 5.77 -11.56 1.30
N ASP A 44 6.04 -12.59 2.09
CA ASP A 44 5.35 -12.79 3.37
C ASP A 44 5.66 -11.68 4.38
N GLU A 45 6.90 -11.23 4.44
CA GLU A 45 7.27 -10.09 5.28
C GLU A 45 6.65 -8.79 4.77
N ALA A 46 6.62 -8.59 3.46
CA ALA A 46 5.99 -7.41 2.85
C ALA A 46 4.48 -7.38 3.15
N VAL A 47 3.82 -8.52 3.13
CA VAL A 47 2.40 -8.63 3.49
C VAL A 47 2.19 -8.22 4.95
N MET A 48 3.04 -8.70 5.86
CA MET A 48 2.96 -8.33 7.27
C MET A 48 3.11 -6.82 7.48
N LEU A 49 4.09 -6.22 6.81
CA LEU A 49 4.33 -4.78 6.89
C LEU A 49 3.17 -3.99 6.27
N GLY A 50 2.68 -4.44 5.13
CA GLY A 50 1.54 -3.80 4.47
C GLY A 50 0.27 -3.86 5.32
N GLU A 51 0.01 -4.99 5.96
CA GLU A 51 -1.12 -5.14 6.88
C GLU A 51 -0.98 -4.23 8.10
N ARG A 52 0.25 -4.08 8.61
CA ARG A 52 0.51 -3.13 9.70
C ARG A 52 0.18 -1.70 9.28
N LEU A 53 0.60 -1.30 8.08
CA LEU A 53 0.31 0.03 7.56
C LEU A 53 -1.20 0.24 7.42
N ARG A 54 -1.90 -0.72 6.86
CA ARG A 54 -3.35 -0.64 6.68
C ARG A 54 -4.07 -0.48 8.01
N ARG A 55 -3.70 -1.28 9.00
CA ARG A 55 -4.30 -1.21 10.34
C ARG A 55 -3.98 0.11 11.03
N GLU A 56 -2.76 0.61 10.87
CA GLU A 56 -2.35 1.85 11.50
C GLU A 56 -3.14 3.04 10.94
N ILE A 57 -3.42 3.04 9.64
CA ILE A 57 -4.25 4.09 9.03
C ILE A 57 -5.69 4.03 9.56
N ALA A 58 -6.25 2.85 9.71
CA ALA A 58 -7.64 2.66 10.13
C ALA A 58 -7.84 2.69 11.65
N ARG A 59 -6.75 2.72 12.44
CA ARG A 59 -6.80 2.52 13.89
C ARG A 59 -7.59 3.60 14.62
N GLN A 60 -7.49 4.84 14.15
CA GLN A 60 -8.22 5.95 14.75
C GLN A 60 -8.55 6.98 13.69
N HIS A 61 -9.54 7.80 13.99
CA HIS A 61 -9.95 8.86 13.06
C HIS A 61 -8.88 9.93 12.92
N VAL A 62 -8.95 10.66 11.83
CA VAL A 62 -8.21 11.90 11.61
C VAL A 62 -9.15 13.04 11.98
N THR A 63 -8.69 13.95 12.81
CA THR A 63 -9.50 15.11 13.20
C THR A 63 -9.25 16.25 12.24
N LEU A 64 -10.32 16.72 11.60
CA LEU A 64 -10.31 17.89 10.74
C LEU A 64 -11.15 18.95 11.40
N GLY A 65 -10.50 19.98 12.01
CA GLY A 65 -11.22 20.92 12.85
C GLY A 65 -11.85 20.16 14.01
N LEU A 66 -13.19 20.15 14.06
CA LEU A 66 -13.93 19.40 15.07
C LEU A 66 -14.51 18.09 14.53
N ALA A 67 -14.30 17.78 13.25
CA ALA A 67 -14.92 16.62 12.63
C ALA A 67 -13.98 15.41 12.66
N PRO A 68 -14.45 14.26 13.18
CA PRO A 68 -13.70 13.00 13.05
C PRO A 68 -13.92 12.42 11.67
N ILE A 69 -12.84 12.04 11.00
CA ILE A 69 -12.89 11.41 9.68
C ILE A 69 -12.22 10.05 9.77
N TRP A 70 -12.95 8.99 9.41
CA TRP A 70 -12.42 7.64 9.37
C TRP A 70 -11.90 7.33 7.98
N VAL A 71 -10.71 6.78 7.92
CA VAL A 71 -10.01 6.49 6.67
C VAL A 71 -9.57 5.05 6.68
N THR A 72 -9.68 4.39 5.54
CA THR A 72 -9.10 3.06 5.34
C THR A 72 -8.15 3.12 4.15
N ALA A 73 -7.29 2.12 4.05
CA ALA A 73 -6.34 2.00 2.96
C ALA A 73 -6.53 0.67 2.24
N SER A 74 -6.34 0.73 0.94
CA SER A 74 -6.22 -0.45 0.09
C SER A 74 -4.78 -0.52 -0.40
N ALA A 75 -4.24 -1.72 -0.56
CA ALA A 75 -2.85 -1.87 -0.95
C ALA A 75 -2.66 -2.97 -1.98
N GLY A 76 -1.72 -2.75 -2.88
CA GLY A 76 -1.22 -3.77 -3.79
C GLY A 76 0.25 -3.99 -3.51
N ILE A 77 0.68 -5.23 -3.48
CA ILE A 77 2.05 -5.62 -3.16
C ILE A 77 2.64 -6.41 -4.30
N ALA A 78 3.85 -6.04 -4.72
CA ALA A 78 4.66 -6.86 -5.62
C ALA A 78 6.02 -7.07 -4.98
N SER A 79 6.54 -8.29 -5.07
CA SER A 79 7.81 -8.64 -4.45
C SER A 79 8.75 -9.25 -5.48
N SER A 80 10.01 -8.85 -5.42
CA SER A 80 11.03 -9.32 -6.35
C SER A 80 11.31 -10.81 -6.20
N ASP A 81 11.03 -11.42 -5.05
CA ASP A 81 11.18 -12.87 -4.90
C ASP A 81 10.18 -13.66 -5.74
N LEU A 82 9.00 -13.09 -6.04
CA LEU A 82 8.03 -13.68 -6.95
C LEU A 82 8.30 -13.32 -8.42
N PHE A 83 9.05 -12.25 -8.65
CA PHE A 83 9.35 -11.73 -9.99
C PHE A 83 10.84 -11.40 -10.09
N PRO A 84 11.73 -12.40 -10.01
CA PRO A 84 13.16 -12.16 -9.79
C PRO A 84 13.87 -11.39 -10.91
N GLU A 85 13.34 -11.42 -12.13
CA GLU A 85 13.96 -10.76 -13.27
C GLU A 85 13.22 -9.51 -13.74
N VAL A 86 12.23 -9.07 -12.97
CA VAL A 86 11.40 -7.93 -13.35
C VAL A 86 12.04 -6.63 -12.86
N PRO A 87 12.22 -5.64 -13.74
CA PRO A 87 12.74 -4.33 -13.31
C PRO A 87 11.80 -3.63 -12.33
N ALA A 88 12.35 -2.71 -11.54
CA ALA A 88 11.62 -2.00 -10.51
C ALA A 88 10.36 -1.32 -11.04
N GLU A 89 10.44 -0.70 -12.21
CA GLU A 89 9.30 -0.01 -12.82
C GLU A 89 8.15 -0.97 -13.10
N GLN A 90 8.45 -2.17 -13.53
CA GLN A 90 7.44 -3.18 -13.80
C GLN A 90 6.89 -3.79 -12.50
N LEU A 91 7.71 -3.86 -11.45
CA LEU A 91 7.22 -4.26 -10.13
C LEU A 91 6.17 -3.27 -9.62
N ILE A 92 6.42 -1.98 -9.79
CA ILE A 92 5.45 -0.94 -9.41
C ILE A 92 4.14 -1.12 -10.21
N ALA A 93 4.24 -1.39 -11.50
CA ALA A 93 3.06 -1.63 -12.33
C ALA A 93 2.27 -2.86 -11.87
N LEU A 94 2.97 -3.92 -11.47
CA LEU A 94 2.33 -5.12 -10.94
C LEU A 94 1.64 -4.86 -9.61
N ALA A 95 2.27 -4.09 -8.74
CA ALA A 95 1.65 -3.67 -7.47
C ALA A 95 0.40 -2.82 -7.74
N ASP A 96 0.45 -1.95 -8.73
CA ASP A 96 -0.69 -1.11 -9.11
C ASP A 96 -1.86 -1.95 -9.60
N GLN A 97 -1.60 -2.99 -10.39
CA GLN A 97 -2.64 -3.93 -10.82
C GLN A 97 -3.27 -4.64 -9.61
N ALA A 98 -2.46 -5.05 -8.64
CA ALA A 98 -2.96 -5.66 -7.42
C ALA A 98 -3.79 -4.67 -6.60
N LEU A 99 -3.35 -3.41 -6.52
CA LEU A 99 -4.12 -2.35 -5.87
C LEU A 99 -5.49 -2.17 -6.53
N TYR A 100 -5.54 -2.21 -7.84
CA TYR A 100 -6.81 -2.12 -8.57
C TYR A 100 -7.76 -3.26 -8.13
N ARG A 101 -7.22 -4.48 -8.00
CA ARG A 101 -8.04 -5.61 -7.52
C ARG A 101 -8.52 -5.38 -6.07
N ALA A 102 -7.68 -4.81 -5.21
CA ALA A 102 -8.08 -4.50 -3.85
C ALA A 102 -9.25 -3.50 -3.82
N LYS A 103 -9.17 -2.47 -4.65
CA LYS A 103 -10.24 -1.48 -4.76
C LYS A 103 -11.52 -2.10 -5.31
N ARG A 104 -11.41 -2.94 -6.34
CA ARG A 104 -12.54 -3.64 -6.93
C ARG A 104 -13.16 -4.65 -5.97
N GLY A 105 -12.37 -5.25 -5.11
CA GLY A 105 -12.81 -6.25 -4.15
C GLY A 105 -13.52 -5.70 -2.91
N GLY A 106 -13.64 -4.39 -2.80
CA GLY A 106 -14.35 -3.77 -1.68
C GLY A 106 -13.51 -2.82 -0.85
N ARG A 107 -12.28 -2.55 -1.24
CA ARG A 107 -11.35 -1.67 -0.53
C ARG A 107 -10.97 -2.21 0.85
N ASN A 108 -10.20 -1.47 1.61
CA ASN A 108 -9.77 -1.81 2.97
C ASN A 108 -9.17 -3.21 3.04
N ARG A 109 -8.21 -3.48 2.17
CA ARG A 109 -7.58 -4.80 2.04
C ARG A 109 -6.28 -4.73 1.28
N LEU A 110 -5.51 -5.81 1.38
CA LEU A 110 -4.31 -6.03 0.60
C LEU A 110 -4.60 -7.03 -0.52
N GLU A 111 -3.94 -6.83 -1.65
CA GLU A 111 -3.84 -7.83 -2.71
C GLU A 111 -2.38 -7.97 -3.12
N ILE A 112 -1.97 -9.19 -3.43
CA ILE A 112 -0.61 -9.50 -3.83
C ILE A 112 -0.58 -9.73 -5.33
N ALA A 113 0.39 -9.12 -6.02
CA ALA A 113 0.60 -9.36 -7.44
C ALA A 113 1.01 -10.84 -7.63
N GLU A 114 0.27 -11.53 -8.46
CA GLU A 114 0.49 -12.94 -8.71
C GLU A 114 1.51 -13.14 -9.82
N SER A 115 2.35 -14.14 -9.66
CA SER A 115 3.26 -14.52 -10.72
C SER A 115 2.47 -15.06 -11.91
N PRO A 116 2.76 -14.59 -13.14
CA PRO A 116 2.07 -15.11 -14.32
C PRO A 116 2.19 -16.63 -14.49
N GLN A 117 3.24 -17.21 -13.93
CA GLN A 117 3.47 -18.66 -14.00
C GLN A 117 2.50 -19.47 -13.15
N LEU A 118 1.80 -18.81 -12.23
CA LEU A 118 0.85 -19.47 -11.33
C LEU A 118 -0.61 -19.20 -11.74
N ALA A 119 -0.82 -18.56 -12.88
CA ALA A 119 -2.17 -18.24 -13.34
C ALA A 119 -2.92 -19.53 -13.67
N PRO A 120 -4.16 -19.70 -13.16
CA PRO A 120 -4.93 -20.92 -13.45
C PRO A 120 -5.16 -21.19 -14.93
N SER A 121 -5.18 -20.14 -15.76
CA SER A 121 -5.37 -20.26 -17.20
C SER A 121 -4.21 -20.98 -17.88
N ASP A 122 -3.07 -21.13 -17.22
CA ASP A 122 -1.92 -21.83 -17.79
C ASP A 122 -1.98 -23.34 -17.56
N LEU A 123 -2.97 -23.78 -16.86
CA LEU A 123 -3.22 -25.18 -16.59
C LEU A 123 -4.25 -25.75 -17.55
#